data_64c07c5cfb3481397a298bb70fa8f368
#
_entry.id   64c07c5cfb3481397a298bb70fa8f368
#
_cell.length_a   1.000
_cell.length_b   1.000
_cell.length_c   1.000
_cell.angle_alpha   90.00
_cell.angle_beta   90.00
_cell.angle_gamma   90.00
#
_symmetry.space_group_name_H-M   'P 1'
#
loop_
_entity.id
_entity.type
_entity.pdbx_description
1 polymer ?
#
loop_
_entity_poly.entity_id
_entity_poly.type
_entity_poly.pdbx_seq_one_letter_code
_entity_poly.pdbx_strand_id
1 'polypeptide(L)'
;MVQQVKSVAKLVSTEMTLRDVVQFENTHYGSTKRGLYVITGRVLAGIDLEAGSKVSIDHEAKRITILLPPARVLAVDVLSVRTYDERSGLLNPFSIDDRDAIRGQIRAQLVAAATSSGLLPKADTSAREVLRTLLSRDGYTVDVGLPGLALDRAPAP
;
A
#
# COMPACT_ATOMS: atom_id res chain seq x y z
N MET A 1 19.02 -19.55 -4.42
CA MET A 1 19.95 -18.69 -5.20
C MET A 1 19.51 -17.24 -5.03
N VAL A 2 20.40 -16.33 -4.62
CA VAL A 2 20.11 -14.89 -4.49
C VAL A 2 20.17 -14.28 -5.89
N GLN A 3 19.06 -13.64 -6.32
CA GLN A 3 19.01 -12.96 -7.63
C GLN A 3 19.44 -11.50 -7.55
N GLN A 4 19.10 -10.81 -6.46
CA GLN A 4 19.43 -9.39 -6.30
C GLN A 4 19.39 -8.99 -4.83
N VAL A 5 20.31 -8.10 -4.42
CA VAL A 5 20.27 -7.38 -3.15
C VAL A 5 20.25 -5.88 -3.47
N LYS A 6 19.28 -5.15 -2.92
CA LYS A 6 19.14 -3.70 -3.09
C LYS A 6 18.83 -3.05 -1.75
N SER A 7 19.53 -1.95 -1.44
CA SER A 7 19.14 -1.08 -0.31
C SER A 7 17.85 -0.35 -0.67
N VAL A 8 16.96 -0.22 0.31
CA VAL A 8 15.69 0.50 0.16
C VAL A 8 15.44 1.40 1.36
N ALA A 9 14.92 2.60 1.11
CA ALA A 9 14.52 3.55 2.14
C ALA A 9 13.01 3.79 2.05
N LYS A 10 12.24 3.02 2.80
CA LYS A 10 10.77 3.08 2.83
C LYS A 10 10.28 3.25 4.26
N LEU A 11 9.40 4.23 4.45
CA LEU A 11 8.69 4.45 5.71
C LEU A 11 7.29 3.84 5.60
N VAL A 12 7.08 2.66 6.17
CA VAL A 12 5.73 2.10 6.35
C VAL A 12 5.07 2.85 7.48
N SER A 13 3.99 3.56 7.20
CA SER A 13 3.30 4.41 8.16
C SER A 13 1.91 3.91 8.53
N THR A 14 1.31 3.07 7.69
CA THR A 14 -0.03 2.53 7.94
C THR A 14 -0.16 1.12 7.37
N GLU A 15 -0.85 0.29 8.12
CA GLU A 15 -1.23 -1.07 7.77
C GLU A 15 -2.77 -1.18 7.82
N MET A 16 -3.35 -1.85 6.84
CA MET A 16 -4.77 -2.16 6.81
C MET A 16 -4.96 -3.65 6.57
N THR A 17 -5.63 -4.33 7.50
CA THR A 17 -6.09 -5.71 7.31
C THR A 17 -7.55 -5.68 6.89
N LEU A 18 -7.87 -6.39 5.82
CA LEU A 18 -9.22 -6.45 5.27
C LEU A 18 -9.58 -7.85 4.81
N ARG A 19 -10.89 -8.10 4.77
CA ARG A 19 -11.48 -9.32 4.24
C ARG A 19 -12.42 -8.96 3.11
N ASP A 20 -12.32 -9.69 1.99
CA ASP A 20 -13.13 -9.43 0.81
C ASP A 20 -13.45 -10.75 0.08
N VAL A 21 -14.24 -10.65 -0.97
CA VAL A 21 -14.65 -11.78 -1.81
C VAL A 21 -14.23 -11.53 -3.24
N VAL A 22 -13.57 -12.52 -3.82
CA VAL A 22 -13.18 -12.52 -5.24
C VAL A 22 -14.00 -13.55 -5.98
N GLN A 23 -14.64 -13.11 -7.05
CA GLN A 23 -15.34 -13.98 -8.00
C GLN A 23 -14.50 -14.10 -9.27
N PHE A 24 -14.20 -15.33 -9.65
CA PHE A 24 -13.54 -15.67 -10.90
C PHE A 24 -14.52 -16.38 -11.83
N GLU A 25 -14.57 -15.97 -13.07
CA GLU A 25 -15.37 -16.61 -14.11
C GLU A 25 -14.59 -16.63 -15.42
N ASN A 26 -14.59 -17.78 -16.09
CA ASN A 26 -13.99 -17.94 -17.40
C ASN A 26 -14.85 -18.88 -18.25
N THR A 27 -15.18 -18.44 -19.46
CA THR A 27 -15.97 -19.22 -20.42
C THR A 27 -15.11 -19.56 -21.62
N HIS A 28 -15.06 -20.86 -21.98
CA HIS A 28 -14.34 -21.37 -23.12
C HIS A 28 -15.21 -22.43 -23.84
N TYR A 29 -15.40 -22.29 -25.16
CA TYR A 29 -16.26 -23.17 -25.98
C TYR A 29 -17.66 -23.40 -25.38
N GLY A 30 -18.30 -22.34 -24.85
CA GLY A 30 -19.63 -22.46 -24.23
C GLY A 30 -19.65 -23.15 -22.86
N SER A 31 -18.51 -23.59 -22.36
CA SER A 31 -18.37 -24.18 -21.01
C SER A 31 -17.78 -23.16 -20.05
N THR A 32 -18.48 -22.88 -18.95
CA THR A 32 -18.10 -21.86 -17.96
C THR A 32 -17.58 -22.52 -16.68
N LYS A 33 -16.41 -22.08 -16.22
CA LYS A 33 -15.90 -22.35 -14.87
C LYS A 33 -16.07 -21.13 -13.99
N ARG A 34 -16.37 -21.36 -12.72
CA ARG A 34 -16.60 -20.31 -11.72
C ARG A 34 -15.88 -20.64 -10.43
N GLY A 35 -15.35 -19.62 -9.78
CA GLY A 35 -14.78 -19.73 -8.45
C GLY A 35 -15.18 -18.55 -7.57
N LEU A 36 -15.50 -18.83 -6.32
CA LEU A 36 -15.79 -17.82 -5.29
C LEU A 36 -14.80 -18.02 -4.13
N TYR A 37 -14.01 -17.00 -3.86
CA TYR A 37 -12.94 -17.04 -2.88
C TYR A 37 -13.13 -15.98 -1.83
N VAL A 38 -13.12 -16.39 -0.57
CA VAL A 38 -13.08 -15.47 0.58
C VAL A 38 -11.61 -15.25 0.91
N ILE A 39 -11.18 -14.01 0.81
CA ILE A 39 -9.78 -13.60 0.99
C ILE A 39 -9.62 -12.76 2.24
N THR A 40 -8.51 -12.91 2.93
CA THR A 40 -8.05 -11.99 3.96
C THR A 40 -6.65 -11.55 3.60
N GLY A 41 -6.40 -10.26 3.64
CA GLY A 41 -5.11 -9.70 3.30
C GLY A 41 -4.75 -8.50 4.14
N ARG A 42 -3.47 -8.16 4.09
CA ARG A 42 -2.88 -7.02 4.73
C ARG A 42 -2.19 -6.16 3.68
N VAL A 43 -2.53 -4.88 3.66
CA VAL A 43 -1.96 -3.90 2.74
C VAL A 43 -1.17 -2.87 3.55
N LEU A 44 0.11 -2.73 3.23
CA LEU A 44 1.02 -1.78 3.85
C LEU A 44 1.18 -0.58 2.94
N ALA A 45 0.98 0.61 3.49
CA ALA A 45 1.20 1.87 2.78
C ALA A 45 2.16 2.78 3.53
N GLY A 46 2.79 3.66 2.80
CA GLY A 46 3.76 4.60 3.36
C GLY A 46 4.50 5.36 2.28
N ILE A 47 5.61 5.96 2.67
CA ILE A 47 6.42 6.83 1.83
C ILE A 47 7.65 6.07 1.33
N ASP A 48 7.88 6.13 0.04
CA ASP A 48 9.17 5.73 -0.54
C ASP A 48 10.10 6.94 -0.57
N LEU A 49 11.02 6.99 0.37
CA LEU A 49 11.92 8.13 0.55
C LEU A 49 12.89 8.33 -0.62
N GLU A 50 13.16 7.28 -1.39
CA GLU A 50 13.98 7.36 -2.61
C GLU A 50 13.24 8.04 -3.77
N ALA A 51 11.91 8.10 -3.73
CA ALA A 51 11.09 8.64 -4.81
C ALA A 51 10.98 10.16 -4.83
N GLY A 52 11.90 10.90 -4.18
CA GLY A 52 11.99 12.36 -4.28
C GLY A 52 11.75 13.12 -2.99
N SER A 53 12.07 12.54 -1.83
CA SER A 53 12.10 13.29 -0.56
C SER A 53 13.21 14.35 -0.58
N LYS A 54 12.93 15.53 0.00
CA LYS A 54 13.91 16.62 0.17
C LYS A 54 13.87 17.07 1.62
N VAL A 55 15.05 17.27 2.20
CA VAL A 55 15.22 17.79 3.56
C VAL A 55 16.05 19.06 3.49
N SER A 56 15.58 20.12 4.13
CA SER A 56 16.30 21.39 4.31
C SER A 56 16.35 21.72 5.80
N ILE A 57 17.51 22.12 6.30
CA ILE A 57 17.73 22.45 7.70
C ILE A 57 18.21 23.90 7.78
N ASP A 58 17.48 24.73 8.52
CA ASP A 58 17.86 26.07 8.89
C ASP A 58 18.27 26.06 10.36
N HIS A 59 19.57 26.19 10.61
CA HIS A 59 20.14 26.15 11.96
C HIS A 59 19.90 27.44 12.74
N GLU A 60 19.78 28.60 12.04
CA GLU A 60 19.54 29.89 12.67
C GLU A 60 18.11 29.98 13.16
N ALA A 61 17.15 29.60 12.29
CA ALA A 61 15.73 29.56 12.65
C ALA A 61 15.32 28.30 13.41
N LYS A 62 16.24 27.36 13.63
CA LYS A 62 15.96 26.02 14.21
C LYS A 62 14.77 25.34 13.53
N ARG A 63 14.78 25.30 12.20
CA ARG A 63 13.70 24.74 11.40
C ARG A 63 14.18 23.63 10.48
N ILE A 64 13.44 22.52 10.47
CA ILE A 64 13.62 21.41 9.53
C ILE A 64 12.41 21.38 8.61
N THR A 65 12.64 21.51 7.31
CA THR A 65 11.60 21.38 6.29
C THR A 65 11.79 20.09 5.53
N ILE A 66 10.76 19.25 5.49
CA ILE A 66 10.77 17.96 4.81
C ILE A 66 9.67 17.96 3.76
N LEU A 67 10.04 17.71 2.50
CA LEU A 67 9.11 17.45 1.42
C LEU A 67 9.13 15.95 1.12
N LEU A 68 7.96 15.31 1.23
CA LEU A 68 7.77 13.89 1.01
C LEU A 68 7.02 13.63 -0.30
N PRO A 69 7.34 12.59 -1.06
CA PRO A 69 6.45 12.12 -2.12
C PRO A 69 5.14 11.60 -1.51
N PRO A 70 4.04 11.53 -2.28
CA PRO A 70 2.77 11.00 -1.79
C PRO A 70 2.90 9.54 -1.36
N ALA A 71 2.10 9.14 -0.37
CA ALA A 71 2.05 7.76 0.09
C ALA A 71 1.58 6.83 -1.03
N ARG A 72 2.11 5.62 -1.02
CA ARG A 72 1.74 4.55 -1.94
C ARG A 72 1.67 3.20 -1.24
N VAL A 73 1.04 2.24 -1.89
CA VAL A 73 1.08 0.85 -1.44
C VAL A 73 2.51 0.34 -1.58
N LEU A 74 3.09 -0.14 -0.50
CA LEU A 74 4.46 -0.66 -0.44
C LEU A 74 4.52 -2.18 -0.49
N ALA A 75 3.52 -2.85 0.12
CA ALA A 75 3.42 -4.31 0.11
C ALA A 75 1.97 -4.78 0.25
N VAL A 76 1.72 -5.99 -0.23
CA VAL A 76 0.43 -6.68 -0.07
C VAL A 76 0.72 -8.12 0.33
N ASP A 77 0.25 -8.49 1.52
CA ASP A 77 0.35 -9.84 2.06
C ASP A 77 -1.03 -10.51 1.97
N VAL A 78 -1.12 -11.62 1.27
CA VAL A 78 -2.31 -12.47 1.27
C VAL A 78 -2.21 -13.42 2.46
N LEU A 79 -3.01 -13.20 3.50
CA LEU A 79 -2.94 -13.96 4.76
C LEU A 79 -3.72 -15.27 4.66
N SER A 80 -4.88 -15.26 4.00
CA SER A 80 -5.64 -16.48 3.74
C SER A 80 -6.49 -16.35 2.48
N VAL A 81 -6.67 -17.49 1.82
CA VAL A 81 -7.61 -17.67 0.71
C VAL A 81 -8.43 -18.91 1.03
N ARG A 82 -9.75 -18.78 1.10
CA ARG A 82 -10.66 -19.91 1.30
C ARG A 82 -11.56 -20.03 0.08
N THR A 83 -11.53 -21.16 -0.57
CA THR A 83 -12.50 -21.49 -1.62
C THR A 83 -13.85 -21.72 -0.99
N TYR A 84 -14.83 -20.91 -1.36
CA TYR A 84 -16.22 -21.05 -0.91
C TYR A 84 -17.00 -21.95 -1.87
N ASP A 85 -16.88 -21.69 -3.18
CA ASP A 85 -17.46 -22.53 -4.23
C ASP A 85 -16.51 -22.53 -5.42
N GLU A 86 -16.35 -23.69 -6.06
CA GLU A 86 -15.55 -23.85 -7.26
C GLU A 86 -16.22 -24.89 -8.16
N ARG A 87 -16.60 -24.47 -9.36
CA ARG A 87 -17.26 -25.33 -10.34
C ARG A 87 -16.52 -25.31 -11.65
N SER A 88 -16.05 -26.45 -12.08
CA SER A 88 -15.47 -26.64 -13.40
C SER A 88 -16.55 -26.88 -14.44
N GLY A 89 -16.37 -26.32 -15.62
CA GLY A 89 -17.16 -26.70 -16.81
C GLY A 89 -16.73 -28.06 -17.34
N LEU A 90 -17.64 -28.78 -18.01
CA LEU A 90 -17.36 -30.12 -18.55
C LEU A 90 -16.16 -30.14 -19.51
N LEU A 91 -15.99 -29.06 -20.31
CA LEU A 91 -14.93 -28.89 -21.30
C LEU A 91 -13.96 -27.76 -20.91
N ASN A 92 -14.05 -27.26 -19.67
CA ASN A 92 -13.26 -26.11 -19.20
C ASN A 92 -12.83 -26.32 -17.74
N PRO A 93 -11.89 -27.26 -17.44
CA PRO A 93 -11.36 -27.44 -16.10
C PRO A 93 -10.44 -26.27 -15.71
N PHE A 94 -10.20 -26.10 -14.41
CA PHE A 94 -9.22 -25.11 -13.93
C PHE A 94 -7.81 -25.50 -14.35
N SER A 95 -7.11 -24.56 -14.98
CA SER A 95 -5.71 -24.67 -15.40
C SER A 95 -4.76 -23.99 -14.41
N ILE A 96 -3.46 -24.14 -14.63
CA ILE A 96 -2.42 -23.41 -13.88
C ILE A 96 -2.55 -21.91 -14.14
N ASP A 97 -2.78 -21.51 -15.39
CA ASP A 97 -2.95 -20.11 -15.79
C ASP A 97 -4.15 -19.46 -15.09
N ASP A 98 -5.26 -20.20 -14.90
CA ASP A 98 -6.39 -19.70 -14.10
C ASP A 98 -6.01 -19.46 -12.66
N ARG A 99 -5.23 -20.34 -12.06
CA ARG A 99 -4.75 -20.17 -10.67
C ARG A 99 -3.87 -18.94 -10.54
N ASP A 100 -3.03 -18.65 -11.52
CA ASP A 100 -2.19 -17.46 -11.52
C ASP A 100 -3.03 -16.19 -11.77
N ALA A 101 -4.02 -16.24 -12.65
CA ALA A 101 -4.97 -15.15 -12.86
C ALA A 101 -5.76 -14.84 -11.57
N ILE A 102 -6.25 -15.87 -10.86
CA ILE A 102 -6.94 -15.72 -9.58
C ILE A 102 -6.03 -15.07 -8.53
N ARG A 103 -4.76 -15.47 -8.42
CA ARG A 103 -3.80 -14.83 -7.50
C ARG A 103 -3.59 -13.35 -7.83
N GLY A 104 -3.43 -13.03 -9.11
CA GLY A 104 -3.33 -11.65 -9.58
C GLY A 104 -4.56 -10.82 -9.22
N GLN A 105 -5.75 -11.37 -9.46
CA GLN A 105 -7.03 -10.74 -9.13
C GLN A 105 -7.20 -10.51 -7.62
N ILE A 106 -6.82 -11.48 -6.79
CA ILE A 106 -6.83 -11.36 -5.32
C ILE A 106 -5.99 -10.17 -4.87
N ARG A 107 -4.75 -10.04 -5.36
CA ARG A 107 -3.87 -8.92 -5.00
C ARG A 107 -4.45 -7.59 -5.46
N ALA A 108 -4.95 -7.51 -6.69
CA ALA A 108 -5.57 -6.30 -7.23
C ALA A 108 -6.81 -5.88 -6.42
N GLN A 109 -7.66 -6.83 -6.03
CA GLN A 109 -8.84 -6.59 -5.22
C GLN A 109 -8.47 -6.03 -3.83
N LEU A 110 -7.46 -6.61 -3.16
CA LEU A 110 -6.99 -6.13 -1.87
C LEU A 110 -6.47 -4.69 -1.95
N VAL A 111 -5.69 -4.37 -3.00
CA VAL A 111 -5.20 -3.00 -3.23
C VAL A 111 -6.34 -2.03 -3.47
N ALA A 112 -7.29 -2.39 -4.34
CA ALA A 112 -8.46 -1.56 -4.66
C ALA A 112 -9.32 -1.29 -3.43
N ALA A 113 -9.63 -2.34 -2.65
CA ALA A 113 -10.42 -2.23 -1.43
C ALA A 113 -9.73 -1.37 -0.36
N ALA A 114 -8.41 -1.55 -0.15
CA ALA A 114 -7.65 -0.74 0.80
C ALA A 114 -7.58 0.74 0.36
N THR A 115 -7.36 0.99 -0.92
CA THR A 115 -7.28 2.36 -1.46
C THR A 115 -8.62 3.07 -1.36
N SER A 116 -9.72 2.42 -1.73
CA SER A 116 -11.07 2.99 -1.59
C SER A 116 -11.49 3.22 -0.14
N SER A 117 -10.91 2.47 0.80
CA SER A 117 -11.12 2.64 2.24
C SER A 117 -10.24 3.74 2.86
N GLY A 118 -9.54 4.54 2.07
CA GLY A 118 -8.77 5.70 2.54
C GLY A 118 -7.39 5.35 3.11
N LEU A 119 -6.80 4.22 2.71
CA LEU A 119 -5.47 3.82 3.19
C LEU A 119 -4.39 4.86 2.89
N LEU A 120 -4.35 5.42 1.67
CA LEU A 120 -3.27 6.33 1.25
C LEU A 120 -3.31 7.69 1.97
N PRO A 121 -4.45 8.40 2.08
CA PRO A 121 -4.52 9.63 2.86
C PRO A 121 -4.14 9.43 4.33
N LYS A 122 -4.53 8.29 4.91
CA LYS A 122 -4.16 7.94 6.28
C LYS A 122 -2.65 7.70 6.41
N ALA A 123 -2.05 7.04 5.43
CA ALA A 123 -0.61 6.81 5.39
C ALA A 123 0.20 8.12 5.27
N ASP A 124 -0.26 9.07 4.46
CA ASP A 124 0.34 10.42 4.37
C ASP A 124 0.30 11.14 5.72
N THR A 125 -0.85 11.15 6.40
CA THR A 125 -1.00 11.79 7.71
C THR A 125 -0.11 11.14 8.75
N SER A 126 -0.15 9.81 8.87
CA SER A 126 0.66 9.07 9.83
C SER A 126 2.16 9.25 9.59
N ALA A 127 2.62 9.29 8.35
CA ALA A 127 4.03 9.52 8.01
C ALA A 127 4.51 10.89 8.52
N ARG A 128 3.70 11.93 8.32
CA ARG A 128 4.02 13.29 8.81
C ARG A 128 4.11 13.34 10.33
N GLU A 129 3.16 12.73 11.03
CA GLU A 129 3.15 12.67 12.49
C GLU A 129 4.38 11.95 13.05
N VAL A 130 4.72 10.80 12.47
CA VAL A 130 5.91 10.03 12.86
C VAL A 130 7.18 10.85 12.67
N LEU A 131 7.34 11.51 11.51
CA LEU A 131 8.53 12.32 11.23
C LEU A 131 8.60 13.56 12.12
N ARG A 132 7.48 14.25 12.37
CA ARG A 132 7.44 15.34 13.33
C ARG A 132 7.89 14.90 14.71
N THR A 133 7.32 13.80 15.21
CA THR A 133 7.65 13.28 16.56
C THR A 133 9.12 12.86 16.68
N LEU A 134 9.67 12.25 15.64
CA LEU A 134 11.06 11.79 15.65
C LEU A 134 12.06 12.95 15.56
N LEU A 135 11.75 14.00 14.83
CA LEU A 135 12.68 15.07 14.47
C LEU A 135 12.49 16.36 15.29
N SER A 136 11.36 16.52 16.01
CA SER A 136 11.12 17.68 16.90
C SER A 136 11.89 17.59 18.21
N ARG A 137 13.16 17.18 18.14
CA ARG A 137 14.09 17.15 19.27
C ARG A 137 14.99 18.40 19.22
N ASP A 138 15.58 18.73 20.34
CA ASP A 138 16.59 19.80 20.47
C ASP A 138 16.09 21.20 20.08
N GLY A 139 14.78 21.45 20.20
CA GLY A 139 14.18 22.76 19.95
C GLY A 139 14.00 23.12 18.48
N TYR A 140 14.07 22.14 17.56
CA TYR A 140 13.75 22.36 16.17
C TYR A 140 12.24 22.26 15.90
N THR A 141 11.73 23.17 15.09
CA THR A 141 10.39 23.09 14.50
C THR A 141 10.46 22.27 13.20
N VAL A 142 9.57 21.30 13.04
CA VAL A 142 9.57 20.40 11.88
C VAL A 142 8.33 20.64 11.02
N ASP A 143 8.55 21.15 9.81
CA ASP A 143 7.52 21.33 8.79
C ASP A 143 7.58 20.19 7.79
N VAL A 144 6.50 19.41 7.66
CA VAL A 144 6.41 18.28 6.72
C VAL A 144 5.32 18.56 5.69
N GLY A 145 5.68 18.58 4.41
CA GLY A 145 4.78 18.85 3.29
C GLY A 145 4.90 17.87 2.14
N LEU A 146 3.94 17.95 1.21
CA LEU A 146 4.00 17.27 -0.08
C LEU A 146 4.51 18.26 -1.14
N PRO A 147 5.25 17.82 -2.18
CA PRO A 147 5.63 18.67 -3.27
C PRO A 147 4.39 19.31 -3.94
N GLY A 148 4.36 20.64 -4.01
CA GLY A 148 3.25 21.39 -4.63
C GLY A 148 2.03 21.64 -3.76
N LEU A 149 1.99 21.15 -2.52
CA LEU A 149 1.01 21.51 -1.50
C LEU A 149 1.62 22.45 -0.47
N ALA A 150 0.77 23.31 0.14
CA ALA A 150 1.21 24.18 1.23
C ALA A 150 1.84 23.36 2.36
N LEU A 151 2.97 23.82 2.88
CA LEU A 151 3.59 23.24 4.06
C LEU A 151 2.59 23.31 5.23
N ASP A 152 2.31 22.16 5.81
CA ASP A 152 1.51 22.07 7.03
C ASP A 152 2.39 22.54 8.20
N ARG A 153 2.27 23.84 8.51
CA ARG A 153 3.06 24.48 9.58
C ARG A 153 2.58 23.97 10.93
N ALA A 154 3.53 23.55 11.77
CA ALA A 154 3.23 23.34 13.17
C ALA A 154 2.72 24.67 13.78
N PRO A 155 1.71 24.64 14.67
CA PRO A 155 1.32 25.84 15.39
C PRO A 155 2.54 26.40 16.13
N ALA A 156 2.74 27.71 16.00
CA ALA A 156 3.79 28.42 16.76
C ALA A 156 3.53 28.25 18.27
N PRO A 157 4.56 28.14 19.09
CA PRO A 157 4.44 28.01 20.53
C PRO A 157 3.75 29.20 21.21
#